data_b5be30d139894ac07c0d7d74be2a657a
#
_entry.id   b5be30d139894ac07c0d7d74be2a657a
#
_cell.length_a   1.000
_cell.length_b   1.000
_cell.length_c   1.000
_cell.angle_alpha   90.00
_cell.angle_beta   90.00
_cell.angle_gamma   90.00
#
_symmetry.space_group_name_H-M   'P 1'
#
loop_
_entity.id
_entity.type
_entity.pdbx_description
1 polymer ?
#
loop_
_entity_poly.entity_id
_entity_poly.type
_entity_poly.pdbx_seq_one_letter_code
_entity_poly.pdbx_strand_id
1 'polypeptide(L)'
;MRDTHEASTASGTCPFGYSSGGQSDSVNNGEQGDAAHSASAATQAATGVASTPNAPAASGEQWHDAQLDFSGSMSYGDYLGLDKILTAQHPRSPDHNEMLFIIQHQTTELWMRLMLVELNGALEGVRTDKLDGAFKMLARVSRIFEQMVQAWGVLATLTPSEYSAMRPYLEASSGFQSYQYRQLEFVLGNKNAQMLRPHAHRSDLYTATEAVLHRPSFYDEVIFLMARRGFDIAPERLNRDWSQPTVSDDSVERAWLKVYSNPTVYWDLYQMGEELVDVEDTFRQWRFRHVTTVERIIGAKKGTGGTNGAAYLRKMLDTVLFPELWTVRTLL
;
A
#
# COMPACT_ATOMS: atom_id res chain seq x y z
N MET A 1 21.11 -8.46 -49.34
CA MET A 1 19.86 -9.11 -48.98
C MET A 1 19.44 -8.52 -47.64
N ARG A 2 18.39 -7.71 -47.66
CA ARG A 2 17.82 -7.04 -46.48
C ARG A 2 16.63 -7.89 -46.03
N ASP A 3 16.63 -8.36 -44.81
CA ASP A 3 15.43 -8.93 -44.20
C ASP A 3 14.93 -7.95 -43.11
N THR A 4 13.73 -7.46 -43.36
CA THR A 4 12.94 -6.59 -42.50
C THR A 4 12.11 -7.47 -41.57
N HIS A 5 12.34 -7.37 -40.25
CA HIS A 5 11.43 -7.92 -39.25
C HIS A 5 10.41 -6.87 -38.88
N GLU A 6 9.16 -7.12 -39.23
CA GLU A 6 7.99 -6.42 -38.75
C GLU A 6 7.74 -6.73 -37.27
N ALA A 7 7.64 -5.68 -36.49
CA ALA A 7 7.22 -5.77 -35.08
C ALA A 7 5.68 -5.72 -34.99
N SER A 8 5.09 -6.82 -34.61
CA SER A 8 3.66 -6.93 -34.28
C SER A 8 3.39 -6.26 -32.93
N THR A 9 2.69 -5.13 -32.94
CA THR A 9 2.15 -4.48 -31.74
C THR A 9 0.80 -5.12 -31.39
N ALA A 10 0.79 -5.97 -30.37
CA ALA A 10 -0.45 -6.43 -29.75
C ALA A 10 -0.95 -5.36 -28.78
N SER A 11 -2.03 -4.66 -29.12
CA SER A 11 -2.77 -3.76 -28.24
C SER A 11 -3.61 -4.58 -27.25
N GLY A 12 -3.17 -4.66 -26.00
CA GLY A 12 -3.96 -5.19 -24.89
C GLY A 12 -4.99 -4.15 -24.43
N THR A 13 -6.24 -4.40 -24.69
CA THR A 13 -7.37 -3.61 -24.18
C THR A 13 -7.57 -3.88 -22.69
N CYS A 14 -7.50 -2.82 -21.88
CA CYS A 14 -7.83 -2.83 -20.46
C CYS A 14 -9.37 -2.92 -20.31
N PRO A 15 -9.91 -3.75 -19.40
CA PRO A 15 -11.35 -3.95 -19.27
C PRO A 15 -12.12 -2.80 -18.61
N PHE A 16 -11.44 -1.72 -18.24
CA PHE A 16 -12.10 -0.51 -17.73
C PHE A 16 -11.86 0.64 -18.69
N GLY A 17 -12.77 0.76 -19.69
CA GLY A 17 -12.69 1.80 -20.70
C GLY A 17 -13.01 3.19 -20.15
N TYR A 18 -12.02 4.08 -20.15
CA TYR A 18 -12.22 5.52 -20.24
C TYR A 18 -11.61 6.00 -21.54
N SER A 19 -12.47 6.35 -22.50
CA SER A 19 -12.10 7.00 -23.75
C SER A 19 -12.01 8.50 -23.51
N SER A 20 -10.83 9.08 -23.67
CA SER A 20 -10.65 10.52 -23.76
C SER A 20 -10.97 10.99 -25.19
N GLY A 21 -12.16 11.52 -25.41
CA GLY A 21 -12.51 12.24 -26.63
C GLY A 21 -12.11 13.71 -26.48
N GLY A 22 -11.10 14.14 -27.20
CA GLY A 22 -10.78 15.55 -27.39
C GLY A 22 -11.69 16.14 -28.46
N GLN A 23 -12.32 17.27 -28.17
CA GLN A 23 -12.83 18.19 -29.17
C GLN A 23 -12.43 19.61 -28.78
N SER A 24 -11.63 20.21 -29.65
CA SER A 24 -11.36 21.64 -29.73
C SER A 24 -12.52 22.33 -30.41
N ASP A 25 -13.01 23.44 -29.84
CA ASP A 25 -13.53 24.55 -30.63
C ASP A 25 -13.57 25.87 -29.86
N SER A 26 -12.78 26.76 -30.38
CA SER A 26 -12.93 28.18 -30.75
C SER A 26 -13.70 29.13 -29.82
N VAL A 27 -12.92 30.12 -29.43
CA VAL A 27 -13.17 31.49 -28.96
C VAL A 27 -14.34 32.19 -29.63
N ASN A 28 -15.21 32.88 -28.84
CA ASN A 28 -15.74 34.17 -29.25
C ASN A 28 -16.01 35.09 -28.04
N ASN A 29 -15.53 36.35 -28.16
CA ASN A 29 -15.71 37.49 -27.28
C ASN A 29 -17.12 38.10 -27.37
N GLY A 30 -17.59 38.72 -26.28
CA GLY A 30 -18.68 39.66 -26.34
C GLY A 30 -19.17 40.14 -24.98
N GLU A 31 -18.68 41.23 -24.53
CA GLU A 31 -19.14 42.44 -23.79
C GLU A 31 -20.44 42.40 -22.96
N GLN A 32 -20.27 42.86 -21.72
CA GLN A 32 -20.92 43.91 -20.91
C GLN A 32 -22.48 43.91 -20.74
N GLY A 33 -22.89 44.14 -19.49
CA GLY A 33 -24.17 44.74 -19.12
C GLY A 33 -24.60 44.53 -17.66
N ASP A 34 -24.42 45.59 -16.87
CA ASP A 34 -24.91 45.78 -15.50
C ASP A 34 -26.44 45.64 -15.39
N ALA A 35 -26.93 45.21 -14.24
CA ALA A 35 -27.82 45.95 -13.34
C ALA A 35 -28.51 45.10 -12.29
N ALA A 36 -28.55 45.66 -11.10
CA ALA A 36 -29.22 45.20 -9.89
C ALA A 36 -30.77 45.27 -9.99
N HIS A 37 -31.48 44.47 -9.22
CA HIS A 37 -32.45 44.90 -8.19
C HIS A 37 -33.32 43.74 -7.66
N SER A 38 -33.27 43.61 -6.35
CA SER A 38 -34.32 43.59 -5.32
C SER A 38 -35.37 42.48 -5.28
N ALA A 39 -35.48 41.99 -4.07
CA ALA A 39 -36.41 41.13 -3.40
C ALA A 39 -37.91 41.32 -3.72
N SER A 40 -38.69 40.24 -3.62
CA SER A 40 -39.89 40.21 -2.80
C SER A 40 -40.48 38.80 -2.68
N ALA A 41 -40.97 38.49 -1.48
CA ALA A 41 -41.72 37.28 -1.13
C ALA A 41 -43.18 37.36 -1.56
N ALA A 42 -43.81 36.20 -1.78
CA ALA A 42 -45.19 35.83 -1.39
C ALA A 42 -45.59 34.46 -1.94
N THR A 43 -45.76 33.47 -1.12
CA THR A 43 -47.00 32.85 -0.58
C THR A 43 -48.04 32.28 -1.56
N GLN A 44 -48.25 30.94 -1.44
CA GLN A 44 -49.45 30.10 -1.62
C GLN A 44 -50.08 29.90 -3.01
N ALA A 45 -50.20 28.64 -3.46
CA ALA A 45 -51.47 27.86 -3.31
C ALA A 45 -51.32 26.48 -3.97
N ALA A 46 -51.79 25.46 -3.29
CA ALA A 46 -51.94 24.10 -3.81
C ALA A 46 -53.03 24.03 -4.85
N THR A 47 -52.75 23.40 -6.01
CA THR A 47 -53.77 22.80 -6.85
C THR A 47 -53.21 21.57 -7.54
N GLY A 48 -54.06 20.54 -7.56
CA GLY A 48 -53.74 19.16 -7.94
C GLY A 48 -53.04 18.99 -9.28
N VAL A 49 -52.04 18.15 -9.25
CA VAL A 49 -51.40 17.67 -10.46
C VAL A 49 -52.12 16.43 -10.95
N ALA A 50 -52.78 16.56 -12.07
CA ALA A 50 -53.27 15.44 -12.85
C ALA A 50 -52.13 14.54 -13.24
N SER A 51 -52.25 13.25 -12.99
CA SER A 51 -51.37 12.20 -13.45
C SER A 51 -51.32 12.23 -14.98
N THR A 52 -50.18 12.65 -15.51
CA THR A 52 -49.86 12.45 -16.92
C THR A 52 -49.69 10.96 -17.21
N PRO A 53 -50.25 10.44 -18.31
CA PRO A 53 -50.09 9.03 -18.65
C PRO A 53 -48.63 8.73 -18.97
N ASN A 54 -48.16 7.58 -18.43
CA ASN A 54 -46.91 6.95 -18.70
C ASN A 54 -46.41 7.16 -20.14
N ALA A 55 -45.29 7.86 -20.30
CA ALA A 55 -44.53 7.79 -21.53
C ALA A 55 -44.09 6.33 -21.72
N PRO A 56 -44.20 5.75 -22.93
CA PRO A 56 -43.73 4.41 -23.17
C PRO A 56 -42.25 4.38 -22.81
N ALA A 57 -41.87 3.43 -21.96
CA ALA A 57 -40.46 3.12 -21.67
C ALA A 57 -39.76 2.95 -23.02
N ALA A 58 -38.78 3.80 -23.32
CA ALA A 58 -37.91 3.60 -24.46
C ALA A 58 -37.40 2.16 -24.36
N SER A 59 -37.60 1.40 -25.44
CA SER A 59 -37.08 0.04 -25.57
C SER A 59 -35.57 0.14 -25.35
N GLY A 60 -35.12 -0.17 -24.12
CA GLY A 60 -33.72 -0.07 -23.74
C GLY A 60 -32.95 -1.00 -24.65
N GLU A 61 -32.04 -0.44 -25.43
CA GLU A 61 -30.97 -1.22 -26.02
C GLU A 61 -30.36 -2.03 -24.88
N GLN A 62 -30.48 -3.36 -24.96
CA GLN A 62 -29.78 -4.25 -24.02
C GLN A 62 -28.29 -4.03 -24.21
N TRP A 63 -27.70 -3.28 -23.27
CA TRP A 63 -26.27 -2.94 -23.35
C TRP A 63 -25.46 -4.19 -23.04
N HIS A 64 -25.22 -5.02 -24.08
CA HIS A 64 -24.41 -6.24 -24.00
C HIS A 64 -24.83 -7.20 -22.87
N ASP A 65 -26.14 -7.38 -22.66
CA ASP A 65 -26.70 -8.24 -21.59
C ASP A 65 -26.33 -7.78 -20.15
N ALA A 66 -25.89 -6.54 -19.96
CA ALA A 66 -25.54 -6.02 -18.66
C ALA A 66 -26.78 -5.84 -17.77
N GLN A 67 -26.69 -6.22 -16.51
CA GLN A 67 -27.68 -5.88 -15.49
C GLN A 67 -27.59 -4.37 -15.23
N LEU A 68 -28.69 -3.64 -15.41
CA LEU A 68 -28.74 -2.19 -15.20
C LEU A 68 -29.60 -1.79 -13.99
N ASP A 69 -30.40 -2.69 -13.44
CA ASP A 69 -31.18 -2.50 -12.22
C ASP A 69 -30.61 -3.34 -11.07
N PHE A 70 -30.17 -2.65 -10.02
CA PHE A 70 -29.61 -3.22 -8.81
C PHE A 70 -30.47 -2.99 -7.57
N SER A 71 -31.73 -2.53 -7.72
CA SER A 71 -32.63 -2.21 -6.60
C SER A 71 -32.93 -3.40 -5.67
N GLY A 72 -32.82 -4.63 -6.18
CA GLY A 72 -33.03 -5.88 -5.43
C GLY A 72 -31.76 -6.71 -5.18
N SER A 73 -30.57 -6.19 -5.47
CA SER A 73 -29.31 -6.91 -5.37
C SER A 73 -28.17 -6.04 -4.85
N MET A 74 -27.09 -6.69 -4.36
CA MET A 74 -25.89 -5.98 -3.91
C MET A 74 -25.23 -5.24 -5.06
N SER A 75 -25.11 -3.92 -4.96
CA SER A 75 -24.39 -3.09 -5.93
C SER A 75 -22.86 -3.14 -5.71
N TYR A 76 -22.11 -2.67 -6.71
CA TYR A 76 -20.66 -2.50 -6.60
C TYR A 76 -20.25 -1.59 -5.42
N GLY A 77 -20.98 -0.48 -5.25
CA GLY A 77 -20.76 0.47 -4.16
C GLY A 77 -20.99 -0.15 -2.78
N ASP A 78 -22.08 -0.92 -2.63
CA ASP A 78 -22.43 -1.62 -1.38
C ASP A 78 -21.36 -2.66 -1.01
N TYR A 79 -20.96 -3.50 -1.98
CA TYR A 79 -19.96 -4.52 -1.77
C TYR A 79 -18.61 -3.94 -1.30
N LEU A 80 -18.18 -2.86 -1.94
CA LEU A 80 -16.91 -2.20 -1.59
C LEU A 80 -17.01 -1.23 -0.42
N GLY A 81 -18.22 -0.88 0.03
CA GLY A 81 -18.45 0.13 1.06
C GLY A 81 -17.97 1.52 0.64
N LEU A 82 -18.15 1.86 -0.65
CA LEU A 82 -17.61 3.09 -1.24
C LEU A 82 -18.06 4.35 -0.53
N ASP A 83 -19.29 4.39 -0.05
CA ASP A 83 -19.80 5.54 0.71
C ASP A 83 -18.95 5.86 1.94
N LYS A 84 -18.41 4.82 2.61
CA LYS A 84 -17.53 5.00 3.77
C LYS A 84 -16.12 5.43 3.37
N ILE A 85 -15.62 4.89 2.26
CA ILE A 85 -14.24 5.15 1.81
C ILE A 85 -14.14 6.53 1.15
N LEU A 86 -15.08 6.88 0.26
CA LEU A 86 -15.05 8.11 -0.52
C LEU A 86 -15.54 9.35 0.26
N THR A 87 -16.10 9.17 1.45
CA THR A 87 -16.47 10.26 2.37
C THR A 87 -15.53 10.38 3.57
N ALA A 88 -14.43 9.61 3.61
CA ALA A 88 -13.46 9.62 4.70
C ALA A 88 -12.38 10.71 4.57
N GLN A 89 -12.44 11.55 3.54
CA GLN A 89 -11.50 12.64 3.30
C GLN A 89 -12.03 13.94 3.89
N HIS A 90 -11.37 14.45 4.93
CA HIS A 90 -11.76 15.68 5.62
C HIS A 90 -10.57 16.67 5.66
N PRO A 91 -10.33 17.44 4.57
CA PRO A 91 -9.30 18.47 4.55
C PRO A 91 -9.50 19.50 5.68
N ARG A 92 -8.42 19.91 6.31
CA ARG A 92 -8.42 20.90 7.39
C ARG A 92 -7.93 22.27 6.95
N SER A 93 -7.16 22.31 5.86
CA SER A 93 -6.67 23.54 5.25
C SER A 93 -7.54 23.96 4.07
N PRO A 94 -7.46 25.22 3.63
CA PRO A 94 -8.10 25.67 2.39
C PRO A 94 -7.31 25.24 1.14
N ASP A 95 -6.18 24.53 1.28
CA ASP A 95 -5.32 24.17 0.15
C ASP A 95 -5.88 22.97 -0.60
N HIS A 96 -6.01 23.10 -1.93
CA HIS A 96 -6.51 22.05 -2.82
C HIS A 96 -5.70 20.74 -2.71
N ASN A 97 -4.40 20.85 -2.51
CA ASN A 97 -3.48 19.71 -2.53
C ASN A 97 -3.54 18.86 -1.26
N GLU A 98 -4.26 19.30 -0.21
CA GLU A 98 -4.47 18.47 0.97
C GLU A 98 -5.26 17.20 0.65
N MET A 99 -6.17 17.24 -0.32
CA MET A 99 -6.90 16.07 -0.79
C MET A 99 -5.94 15.02 -1.38
N LEU A 100 -4.96 15.43 -2.20
CA LEU A 100 -3.91 14.55 -2.69
C LEU A 100 -3.14 13.90 -1.53
N PHE A 101 -2.76 14.69 -0.52
CA PHE A 101 -2.02 14.20 0.64
C PHE A 101 -2.82 13.17 1.43
N ILE A 102 -4.10 13.42 1.69
CA ILE A 102 -4.99 12.50 2.40
C ILE A 102 -5.16 11.19 1.63
N ILE A 103 -5.57 11.25 0.37
CA ILE A 103 -5.85 10.06 -0.45
C ILE A 103 -4.60 9.22 -0.61
N GLN A 104 -3.44 9.83 -0.83
CA GLN A 104 -2.17 9.12 -0.95
C GLN A 104 -1.86 8.30 0.32
N HIS A 105 -2.10 8.85 1.50
CA HIS A 105 -1.85 8.13 2.75
C HIS A 105 -2.93 7.07 3.01
N GLN A 106 -4.20 7.36 2.74
CA GLN A 106 -5.29 6.38 2.88
C GLN A 106 -5.09 5.16 1.97
N THR A 107 -4.71 5.36 0.71
CA THR A 107 -4.42 4.26 -0.21
C THR A 107 -3.21 3.44 0.24
N THR A 108 -2.18 4.08 0.78
CA THR A 108 -1.03 3.40 1.38
C THR A 108 -1.45 2.52 2.57
N GLU A 109 -2.30 3.02 3.46
CA GLU A 109 -2.82 2.26 4.60
C GLU A 109 -3.70 1.07 4.14
N LEU A 110 -4.49 1.21 3.08
CA LEU A 110 -5.26 0.12 2.50
C LEU A 110 -4.35 -0.97 1.88
N TRP A 111 -3.28 -0.58 1.20
CA TRP A 111 -2.27 -1.53 0.72
C TRP A 111 -1.56 -2.26 1.85
N MET A 112 -1.16 -1.56 2.93
CA MET A 112 -0.56 -2.18 4.11
C MET A 112 -1.54 -3.17 4.78
N ARG A 113 -2.85 -2.85 4.81
CA ARG A 113 -3.87 -3.76 5.31
C ARG A 113 -3.90 -5.06 4.52
N LEU A 114 -3.86 -4.99 3.19
CA LEU A 114 -3.81 -6.18 2.34
C LEU A 114 -2.50 -6.96 2.55
N MET A 115 -1.34 -6.29 2.60
CA MET A 115 -0.06 -6.96 2.87
C MET A 115 -0.08 -7.73 4.19
N LEU A 116 -0.64 -7.17 5.25
CA LEU A 116 -0.75 -7.86 6.55
C LEU A 116 -1.64 -9.11 6.45
N VAL A 117 -2.71 -9.08 5.66
CA VAL A 117 -3.56 -10.25 5.40
C VAL A 117 -2.77 -11.33 4.65
N GLU A 118 -2.08 -10.96 3.56
CA GLU A 118 -1.29 -11.89 2.75
C GLU A 118 -0.11 -12.50 3.56
N LEU A 119 0.62 -11.68 4.31
CA LEU A 119 1.72 -12.16 5.15
C LEU A 119 1.24 -13.12 6.25
N ASN A 120 0.09 -12.86 6.88
CA ASN A 120 -0.45 -13.79 7.87
C ASN A 120 -0.91 -15.10 7.22
N GLY A 121 -1.49 -15.07 6.03
CA GLY A 121 -1.84 -16.26 5.27
C GLY A 121 -0.60 -17.08 4.85
N ALA A 122 0.43 -16.40 4.33
CA ALA A 122 1.69 -17.03 3.97
C ALA A 122 2.40 -17.66 5.19
N LEU A 123 2.34 -16.98 6.34
CA LEU A 123 2.90 -17.44 7.62
C LEU A 123 2.25 -18.78 8.07
N GLU A 124 0.93 -18.90 7.93
CA GLU A 124 0.23 -20.16 8.20
C GLU A 124 0.66 -21.26 7.24
N GLY A 125 0.89 -20.95 5.97
CA GLY A 125 1.48 -21.87 4.99
C GLY A 125 2.84 -22.39 5.43
N VAL A 126 3.73 -21.51 5.90
CA VAL A 126 5.07 -21.85 6.42
C VAL A 126 4.97 -22.74 7.67
N ARG A 127 4.07 -22.41 8.60
CA ARG A 127 3.85 -23.19 9.83
C ARG A 127 3.36 -24.62 9.56
N THR A 128 2.50 -24.76 8.57
CA THR A 128 1.87 -26.05 8.20
C THR A 128 2.62 -26.78 7.09
N ASP A 129 3.78 -26.26 6.66
CA ASP A 129 4.59 -26.82 5.56
C ASP A 129 3.83 -26.96 4.24
N LYS A 130 3.00 -25.94 3.90
CA LYS A 130 2.22 -25.84 2.67
C LYS A 130 2.61 -24.57 1.91
N LEU A 131 3.74 -24.64 1.20
CA LEU A 131 4.40 -23.45 0.67
C LEU A 131 3.80 -22.88 -0.62
N ASP A 132 3.10 -23.68 -1.44
CA ASP A 132 2.57 -23.22 -2.74
C ASP A 132 1.68 -21.97 -2.63
N GLY A 133 0.80 -21.98 -1.61
CA GLY A 133 -0.03 -20.80 -1.30
C GLY A 133 0.78 -19.63 -0.77
N ALA A 134 1.81 -19.90 0.04
CA ALA A 134 2.68 -18.88 0.63
C ALA A 134 3.47 -18.13 -0.45
N PHE A 135 4.01 -18.80 -1.46
CA PHE A 135 4.72 -18.18 -2.58
C PHE A 135 3.83 -17.17 -3.32
N LYS A 136 2.61 -17.56 -3.66
CA LYS A 136 1.65 -16.66 -4.32
C LYS A 136 1.34 -15.41 -3.46
N MET A 137 1.23 -15.59 -2.14
CA MET A 137 0.96 -14.49 -1.20
C MET A 137 2.17 -13.56 -1.08
N LEU A 138 3.41 -14.08 -1.01
CA LEU A 138 4.64 -13.29 -0.96
C LEU A 138 4.87 -12.52 -2.26
N ALA A 139 4.69 -13.17 -3.42
CA ALA A 139 4.75 -12.50 -4.71
C ALA A 139 3.73 -11.33 -4.78
N ARG A 140 2.53 -11.50 -4.20
CA ARG A 140 1.54 -10.41 -4.12
C ARG A 140 2.02 -9.27 -3.21
N VAL A 141 2.65 -9.57 -2.08
CA VAL A 141 3.24 -8.56 -1.19
C VAL A 141 4.28 -7.72 -1.94
N SER A 142 5.17 -8.35 -2.71
CA SER A 142 6.15 -7.66 -3.55
C SER A 142 5.48 -6.73 -4.58
N ARG A 143 4.42 -7.21 -5.26
CA ARG A 143 3.65 -6.38 -6.21
C ARG A 143 2.93 -5.21 -5.55
N ILE A 144 2.45 -5.37 -4.31
CA ILE A 144 1.85 -4.26 -3.55
C ILE A 144 2.93 -3.21 -3.23
N PHE A 145 4.13 -3.61 -2.82
CA PHE A 145 5.23 -2.67 -2.61
C PHE A 145 5.58 -1.90 -3.89
N GLU A 146 5.61 -2.56 -5.05
CA GLU A 146 5.82 -1.88 -6.33
C GLU A 146 4.76 -0.78 -6.59
N GLN A 147 3.47 -1.07 -6.32
CA GLN A 147 2.41 -0.06 -6.43
C GLN A 147 2.64 1.11 -5.44
N MET A 148 3.04 0.81 -4.22
CA MET A 148 3.37 1.84 -3.23
C MET A 148 4.61 2.65 -3.61
N VAL A 149 5.59 2.06 -4.31
CA VAL A 149 6.76 2.77 -4.88
C VAL A 149 6.30 3.75 -5.97
N GLN A 150 5.41 3.32 -6.86
CA GLN A 150 4.86 4.17 -7.93
C GLN A 150 4.00 5.31 -7.36
N ALA A 151 3.22 5.03 -6.32
CA ALA A 151 2.36 6.01 -5.66
C ALA A 151 3.13 7.22 -5.09
N TRP A 152 4.40 7.05 -4.70
CA TRP A 152 5.28 8.17 -4.36
C TRP A 152 5.48 9.15 -5.51
N GLY A 153 5.40 8.70 -6.77
CA GLY A 153 5.46 9.57 -7.94
C GLY A 153 4.30 10.56 -7.99
N VAL A 154 3.10 10.14 -7.57
CA VAL A 154 1.93 11.03 -7.47
C VAL A 154 2.14 12.06 -6.36
N LEU A 155 2.55 11.63 -5.15
CA LEU A 155 2.81 12.55 -4.04
C LEU A 155 3.96 13.53 -4.35
N ALA A 156 4.96 13.11 -5.12
CA ALA A 156 6.10 13.95 -5.51
C ALA A 156 5.72 15.12 -6.45
N THR A 157 4.49 15.18 -6.94
CA THR A 157 3.95 16.35 -7.64
C THR A 157 3.66 17.51 -6.69
N LEU A 158 3.48 17.22 -5.38
CA LEU A 158 3.32 18.25 -4.36
C LEU A 158 4.61 19.07 -4.21
N THR A 159 4.50 20.39 -4.39
CA THR A 159 5.65 21.29 -4.28
C THR A 159 5.94 21.69 -2.83
N PRO A 160 7.17 22.17 -2.52
CA PRO A 160 7.49 22.66 -1.18
C PRO A 160 6.60 23.82 -0.71
N SER A 161 6.14 24.68 -1.61
CA SER A 161 5.26 25.82 -1.28
C SER A 161 3.86 25.32 -0.88
N GLU A 162 3.28 24.43 -1.66
CA GLU A 162 1.97 23.83 -1.41
C GLU A 162 1.98 23.05 -0.09
N TYR A 163 2.99 22.21 0.13
CA TYR A 163 3.13 21.51 1.41
C TYR A 163 3.29 22.48 2.58
N SER A 164 4.05 23.57 2.42
CA SER A 164 4.25 24.56 3.48
C SER A 164 2.97 25.30 3.84
N ALA A 165 2.07 25.50 2.87
CA ALA A 165 0.76 26.12 3.11
C ALA A 165 -0.16 25.25 3.96
N MET A 166 -0.21 23.93 3.70
CA MET A 166 -1.08 23.02 4.46
C MET A 166 -0.44 22.49 5.75
N ARG A 167 0.89 22.52 5.87
CA ARG A 167 1.62 21.93 7.02
C ARG A 167 1.14 22.38 8.40
N PRO A 168 0.82 23.66 8.68
CA PRO A 168 0.33 24.08 9.98
C PRO A 168 -0.96 23.36 10.42
N TYR A 169 -1.79 22.94 9.48
CA TYR A 169 -3.04 22.25 9.73
C TYR A 169 -2.87 20.76 10.04
N LEU A 170 -1.71 20.19 9.71
CA LEU A 170 -1.39 18.80 10.01
C LEU A 170 -1.04 18.58 11.51
N GLU A 171 -0.74 19.64 12.25
CA GLU A 171 -0.33 19.58 13.64
C GLU A 171 0.78 18.54 13.90
N ALA A 172 0.56 17.56 14.78
CA ALA A 172 1.49 16.48 15.10
C ALA A 172 1.21 15.20 14.29
N SER A 173 0.24 15.20 13.35
CA SER A 173 -0.04 14.01 12.56
C SER A 173 1.12 13.67 11.63
N SER A 174 1.52 12.40 11.63
CA SER A 174 2.69 11.91 10.90
C SER A 174 2.55 10.44 10.55
N GLY A 175 3.02 10.04 9.38
CA GLY A 175 3.13 8.63 8.98
C GLY A 175 3.97 7.78 9.96
N PHE A 176 4.79 8.41 10.80
CA PHE A 176 5.48 7.75 11.93
C PHE A 176 4.51 7.05 12.90
N GLN A 177 3.26 7.50 12.96
CA GLN A 177 2.21 6.96 13.81
C GLN A 177 1.39 5.85 13.14
N SER A 178 1.74 5.37 11.95
CA SER A 178 1.04 4.24 11.33
C SER A 178 1.30 2.95 12.10
N TYR A 179 0.26 2.41 12.73
CA TYR A 179 0.35 1.12 13.44
C TYR A 179 0.46 -0.05 12.46
N GLN A 180 -0.14 0.04 11.27
CA GLN A 180 -0.05 -1.00 10.25
C GLN A 180 1.38 -1.10 9.72
N TYR A 181 2.05 0.03 9.51
CA TYR A 181 3.46 0.03 9.14
C TYR A 181 4.33 -0.62 10.23
N ARG A 182 4.06 -0.36 11.53
CA ARG A 182 4.77 -1.01 12.63
C ARG A 182 4.53 -2.52 12.66
N GLN A 183 3.27 -2.95 12.49
CA GLN A 183 2.96 -4.38 12.42
C GLN A 183 3.65 -5.04 11.23
N LEU A 184 3.70 -4.39 10.06
CA LEU A 184 4.41 -4.86 8.88
C LEU A 184 5.91 -5.05 9.17
N GLU A 185 6.57 -4.04 9.74
CA GLU A 185 7.98 -4.14 10.15
C GLU A 185 8.21 -5.30 11.13
N PHE A 186 7.34 -5.45 12.13
CA PHE A 186 7.47 -6.51 13.13
C PHE A 186 7.25 -7.90 12.55
N VAL A 187 6.29 -8.06 11.65
CA VAL A 187 6.08 -9.32 10.92
C VAL A 187 7.31 -9.69 10.10
N LEU A 188 7.93 -8.71 9.45
CA LEU A 188 9.13 -8.91 8.63
C LEU A 188 10.45 -9.01 9.44
N GLY A 189 10.41 -8.83 10.76
CA GLY A 189 11.57 -9.03 11.65
C GLY A 189 12.27 -7.76 12.12
N ASN A 190 11.89 -6.57 11.63
CA ASN A 190 12.42 -5.29 12.13
C ASN A 190 11.76 -4.90 13.47
N LYS A 191 12.12 -5.59 14.54
CA LYS A 191 11.53 -5.47 15.87
C LYS A 191 12.15 -4.29 16.65
N ASN A 192 11.30 -3.44 17.22
CA ASN A 192 11.72 -2.36 18.11
C ASN A 192 10.58 -1.95 19.05
N ALA A 193 10.66 -2.32 20.31
CA ALA A 193 9.65 -2.03 21.32
C ALA A 193 9.37 -0.52 21.53
N GLN A 194 10.34 0.36 21.26
CA GLN A 194 10.12 1.81 21.36
C GLN A 194 9.08 2.32 20.37
N MET A 195 8.87 1.59 19.27
CA MET A 195 7.89 1.94 18.25
C MET A 195 6.43 1.65 18.68
N LEU A 196 6.19 1.07 19.85
CA LEU A 196 4.87 1.00 20.46
C LEU A 196 4.43 2.32 21.11
N ARG A 197 5.39 3.15 21.55
CA ARG A 197 5.10 4.39 22.32
C ARG A 197 4.15 5.37 21.60
N PRO A 198 4.23 5.56 20.28
CA PRO A 198 3.28 6.41 19.56
C PRO A 198 1.82 5.98 19.69
N HIS A 199 1.56 4.72 20.02
CA HIS A 199 0.22 4.13 20.13
C HIS A 199 -0.30 4.03 21.56
N ALA A 200 0.47 4.46 22.58
CA ALA A 200 0.12 4.32 23.99
C ALA A 200 -1.23 5.01 24.38
N HIS A 201 -1.64 6.00 23.60
CA HIS A 201 -2.93 6.70 23.77
C HIS A 201 -4.15 5.91 23.21
N ARG A 202 -3.92 4.81 22.49
CA ARG A 202 -4.93 3.93 21.86
C ARG A 202 -4.64 2.48 22.29
N SER A 203 -5.24 2.08 23.43
CA SER A 203 -4.99 0.76 24.03
C SER A 203 -5.27 -0.41 23.10
N ASP A 204 -6.29 -0.30 22.24
CA ASP A 204 -6.64 -1.29 21.22
C ASP A 204 -5.51 -1.49 20.20
N LEU A 205 -4.97 -0.40 19.65
CA LEU A 205 -3.87 -0.44 18.67
C LEU A 205 -2.55 -0.84 19.33
N TYR A 206 -2.30 -0.37 20.53
CA TYR A 206 -1.12 -0.71 21.32
C TYR A 206 -1.05 -2.23 21.55
N THR A 207 -2.10 -2.82 22.13
CA THR A 207 -2.15 -4.25 22.45
C THR A 207 -2.06 -5.12 21.19
N ALA A 208 -2.76 -4.74 20.11
CA ALA A 208 -2.69 -5.45 18.86
C ALA A 208 -1.28 -5.43 18.24
N THR A 209 -0.56 -4.30 18.33
CA THR A 209 0.80 -4.16 17.79
C THR A 209 1.84 -4.81 18.68
N GLU A 210 1.68 -4.75 20.01
CA GLU A 210 2.52 -5.43 20.99
C GLU A 210 2.47 -6.95 20.81
N ALA A 211 1.29 -7.52 20.56
CA ALA A 211 1.16 -8.94 20.26
C ALA A 211 1.97 -9.36 19.03
N VAL A 212 2.09 -8.49 18.02
CA VAL A 212 2.94 -8.75 16.83
C VAL A 212 4.44 -8.60 17.18
N LEU A 213 4.80 -7.69 18.08
CA LEU A 213 6.18 -7.53 18.53
C LEU A 213 6.71 -8.80 19.16
N HIS A 214 5.94 -9.43 20.05
CA HIS A 214 6.38 -10.56 20.89
C HIS A 214 6.20 -11.94 20.23
N ARG A 215 5.71 -12.04 19.00
CA ARG A 215 5.65 -13.32 18.27
C ARG A 215 6.84 -13.47 17.33
N PRO A 216 7.19 -14.69 16.89
CA PRO A 216 8.18 -14.94 15.85
C PRO A 216 7.86 -14.12 14.60
N SER A 217 8.90 -13.62 13.92
CA SER A 217 8.76 -12.97 12.61
C SER A 217 8.53 -14.00 11.51
N PHE A 218 8.21 -13.53 10.30
CA PHE A 218 8.11 -14.40 9.13
C PHE A 218 9.39 -15.19 8.90
N TYR A 219 10.54 -14.54 9.02
CA TYR A 219 11.83 -15.18 8.85
C TYR A 219 12.14 -16.22 9.95
N ASP A 220 11.75 -15.95 11.20
CA ASP A 220 11.85 -16.93 12.28
C ASP A 220 11.05 -18.20 11.98
N GLU A 221 9.83 -18.07 11.43
CA GLU A 221 9.00 -19.22 11.08
C GLU A 221 9.58 -20.03 9.90
N VAL A 222 10.22 -19.37 8.94
CA VAL A 222 10.95 -20.07 7.86
C VAL A 222 12.15 -20.83 8.44
N ILE A 223 12.88 -20.25 9.40
CA ILE A 223 13.99 -20.94 10.07
C ILE A 223 13.45 -22.14 10.89
N PHE A 224 12.29 -22.00 11.57
CA PHE A 224 11.63 -23.13 12.23
C PHE A 224 11.23 -24.22 11.24
N LEU A 225 10.75 -23.85 10.05
CA LEU A 225 10.47 -24.82 9.00
C LEU A 225 11.73 -25.58 8.59
N MET A 226 12.85 -24.88 8.38
CA MET A 226 14.13 -25.52 8.06
C MET A 226 14.57 -26.49 9.15
N ALA A 227 14.47 -26.10 10.43
CA ALA A 227 14.77 -26.99 11.54
C ALA A 227 13.87 -28.22 11.57
N ARG A 228 12.54 -28.06 11.36
CA ARG A 228 11.59 -29.19 11.24
C ARG A 228 11.95 -30.15 10.09
N ARG A 229 12.54 -29.63 9.01
CA ARG A 229 13.00 -30.41 7.86
C ARG A 229 14.41 -30.98 8.02
N GLY A 230 14.99 -30.91 9.23
CA GLY A 230 16.27 -31.52 9.58
C GLY A 230 17.50 -30.73 9.20
N PHE A 231 17.42 -29.43 9.00
CA PHE A 231 18.58 -28.56 8.93
C PHE A 231 19.12 -28.33 10.36
N ASP A 232 20.43 -28.30 10.48
CA ASP A 232 21.14 -28.10 11.76
C ASP A 232 21.14 -26.61 12.13
N ILE A 233 20.06 -26.18 12.79
CA ILE A 233 19.90 -24.82 13.30
C ILE A 233 20.23 -24.78 14.80
N ALA A 234 21.02 -23.80 15.21
CA ALA A 234 21.41 -23.63 16.60
C ALA A 234 20.18 -23.45 17.53
N PRO A 235 20.13 -24.15 18.69
CA PRO A 235 19.00 -24.04 19.63
C PRO A 235 18.76 -22.60 20.10
N GLU A 236 19.81 -21.80 20.27
CA GLU A 236 19.74 -20.40 20.67
C GLU A 236 19.00 -19.55 19.63
N ARG A 237 19.17 -19.87 18.34
CA ARG A 237 18.45 -19.21 17.25
C ARG A 237 16.96 -19.56 17.25
N LEU A 238 16.62 -20.76 17.68
CA LEU A 238 15.24 -21.24 17.76
C LEU A 238 14.50 -20.76 19.03
N ASN A 239 15.20 -20.24 20.04
CA ASN A 239 14.64 -19.86 21.34
C ASN A 239 15.03 -18.43 21.76
N ARG A 240 15.20 -17.52 20.79
CA ARG A 240 15.57 -16.14 21.07
C ARG A 240 14.41 -15.30 21.62
N ASP A 241 14.69 -14.11 22.12
CA ASP A 241 13.67 -13.09 22.40
C ASP A 241 13.11 -12.53 21.08
N TRP A 242 11.85 -12.83 20.81
CA TRP A 242 11.16 -12.42 19.58
C TRP A 242 10.89 -10.92 19.52
N SER A 243 11.02 -10.17 20.60
CA SER A 243 10.86 -8.71 20.61
C SER A 243 12.12 -7.97 20.09
N GLN A 244 13.21 -8.70 19.90
CA GLN A 244 14.48 -8.16 19.39
C GLN A 244 14.59 -8.32 17.87
N PRO A 245 15.34 -7.44 17.18
CA PRO A 245 15.63 -7.58 15.76
C PRO A 245 16.30 -8.92 15.44
N THR A 246 16.14 -9.39 14.21
CA THR A 246 16.90 -10.53 13.70
C THR A 246 18.38 -10.15 13.60
N VAL A 247 19.24 -11.04 14.09
CA VAL A 247 20.70 -10.94 13.97
C VAL A 247 21.16 -12.14 13.14
N SER A 248 22.17 -11.96 12.30
CA SER A 248 22.77 -13.04 11.50
C SER A 248 23.27 -14.17 12.40
N ASP A 249 23.07 -15.42 11.93
CA ASP A 249 23.45 -16.65 12.65
C ASP A 249 24.14 -17.63 11.68
N ASP A 250 25.31 -18.12 12.09
CA ASP A 250 26.13 -19.01 11.25
C ASP A 250 25.44 -20.34 10.90
N SER A 251 24.56 -20.84 11.78
CA SER A 251 23.83 -22.09 11.49
C SER A 251 22.76 -21.87 10.42
N VAL A 252 22.11 -20.71 10.43
CA VAL A 252 21.13 -20.31 9.40
C VAL A 252 21.85 -20.03 8.08
N GLU A 253 23.01 -19.38 8.12
CA GLU A 253 23.82 -19.14 6.92
C GLU A 253 24.23 -20.46 6.25
N ARG A 254 24.75 -21.43 7.03
CA ARG A 254 25.08 -22.77 6.51
C ARG A 254 23.86 -23.50 5.95
N ALA A 255 22.69 -23.34 6.56
CA ALA A 255 21.47 -23.95 6.10
C ALA A 255 21.05 -23.37 4.74
N TRP A 256 21.07 -22.03 4.58
CA TRP A 256 20.81 -21.39 3.31
C TRP A 256 21.86 -21.72 2.24
N LEU A 257 23.15 -21.75 2.61
CA LEU A 257 24.19 -22.16 1.67
C LEU A 257 23.96 -23.57 1.14
N LYS A 258 23.51 -24.51 1.99
CA LYS A 258 23.14 -25.86 1.58
C LYS A 258 21.95 -25.86 0.59
N VAL A 259 20.93 -25.03 0.83
CA VAL A 259 19.79 -24.85 -0.06
C VAL A 259 20.22 -24.30 -1.41
N TYR A 260 20.97 -23.19 -1.41
CA TYR A 260 21.39 -22.49 -2.63
C TYR A 260 22.42 -23.28 -3.46
N SER A 261 23.25 -24.09 -2.82
CA SER A 261 24.18 -24.99 -3.52
C SER A 261 23.49 -26.22 -4.13
N ASN A 262 22.24 -26.53 -3.73
CA ASN A 262 21.51 -27.71 -4.18
C ASN A 262 20.04 -27.38 -4.52
N PRO A 263 19.76 -26.42 -5.44
CA PRO A 263 18.42 -25.92 -5.67
C PRO A 263 17.44 -26.97 -6.17
N THR A 264 17.90 -27.98 -6.92
CA THR A 264 17.04 -29.07 -7.42
C THR A 264 16.55 -29.99 -6.29
N VAL A 265 17.32 -30.11 -5.19
CA VAL A 265 16.94 -30.93 -4.02
C VAL A 265 16.01 -30.17 -3.09
N TYR A 266 16.24 -28.87 -2.94
CA TYR A 266 15.54 -28.01 -1.99
C TYR A 266 14.77 -26.89 -2.71
N TRP A 267 14.12 -27.23 -3.83
CA TRP A 267 13.51 -26.24 -4.72
C TRP A 267 12.54 -25.29 -4.04
N ASP A 268 11.70 -25.79 -3.18
CA ASP A 268 10.71 -24.99 -2.47
C ASP A 268 11.33 -24.06 -1.39
N LEU A 269 12.39 -24.49 -0.71
CA LEU A 269 13.16 -23.60 0.18
C LEU A 269 13.97 -22.58 -0.60
N TYR A 270 14.54 -22.98 -1.76
CA TYR A 270 15.20 -22.04 -2.66
C TYR A 270 14.24 -20.96 -3.14
N GLN A 271 13.04 -21.36 -3.59
CA GLN A 271 12.00 -20.40 -3.98
C GLN A 271 11.57 -19.52 -2.79
N MET A 272 11.43 -20.09 -1.58
CA MET A 272 11.13 -19.30 -0.37
C MET A 272 12.20 -18.24 -0.12
N GLY A 273 13.48 -18.59 -0.27
CA GLY A 273 14.58 -17.63 -0.14
C GLY A 273 14.49 -16.49 -1.16
N GLU A 274 14.19 -16.79 -2.42
CA GLU A 274 14.06 -15.78 -3.48
C GLU A 274 12.83 -14.89 -3.26
N GLU A 275 11.67 -15.44 -2.88
CA GLU A 275 10.49 -14.64 -2.55
C GLU A 275 10.74 -13.67 -1.37
N LEU A 276 11.51 -14.10 -0.35
CA LEU A 276 11.89 -13.23 0.76
C LEU A 276 12.81 -12.10 0.32
N VAL A 277 13.76 -12.40 -0.58
CA VAL A 277 14.65 -11.39 -1.15
C VAL A 277 13.87 -10.39 -1.98
N ASP A 278 12.91 -10.82 -2.80
CA ASP A 278 12.05 -9.95 -3.59
C ASP A 278 11.21 -9.02 -2.68
N VAL A 279 10.66 -9.56 -1.58
CA VAL A 279 9.95 -8.75 -0.57
C VAL A 279 10.88 -7.71 0.06
N GLU A 280 12.10 -8.09 0.45
CA GLU A 280 13.04 -7.14 1.06
C GLU A 280 13.53 -6.10 0.05
N ASP A 281 13.83 -6.48 -1.18
CA ASP A 281 14.28 -5.56 -2.22
C ASP A 281 13.21 -4.51 -2.53
N THR A 282 11.97 -4.94 -2.77
CA THR A 282 10.86 -4.01 -3.02
C THR A 282 10.56 -3.12 -1.81
N PHE A 283 10.72 -3.63 -0.59
CA PHE A 283 10.58 -2.83 0.63
C PHE A 283 11.69 -1.77 0.77
N ARG A 284 12.94 -2.11 0.42
CA ARG A 284 14.07 -1.15 0.37
C ARG A 284 13.81 -0.06 -0.68
N GLN A 285 13.31 -0.42 -1.86
CA GLN A 285 12.94 0.52 -2.91
C GLN A 285 11.84 1.49 -2.41
N TRP A 286 10.83 0.98 -1.72
CA TRP A 286 9.77 1.82 -1.14
C TRP A 286 10.33 2.80 -0.11
N ARG A 287 11.20 2.35 0.81
CA ARG A 287 11.89 3.21 1.78
C ARG A 287 12.75 4.27 1.10
N PHE A 288 13.51 3.90 0.08
CA PHE A 288 14.33 4.84 -0.68
C PHE A 288 13.49 5.92 -1.35
N ARG A 289 12.39 5.55 -2.01
CA ARG A 289 11.46 6.50 -2.61
C ARG A 289 10.80 7.40 -1.57
N HIS A 290 10.49 6.87 -0.40
CA HIS A 290 10.00 7.67 0.73
C HIS A 290 11.00 8.76 1.12
N VAL A 291 12.26 8.39 1.38
CA VAL A 291 13.33 9.35 1.72
C VAL A 291 13.43 10.45 0.66
N THR A 292 13.59 10.07 -0.61
CA THR A 292 13.78 11.03 -1.71
C THR A 292 12.57 11.95 -1.92
N THR A 293 11.36 11.44 -1.71
CA THR A 293 10.13 12.24 -1.79
C THR A 293 10.05 13.23 -0.63
N VAL A 294 10.35 12.80 0.59
CA VAL A 294 10.39 13.68 1.77
C VAL A 294 11.44 14.78 1.58
N GLU A 295 12.64 14.44 1.11
CA GLU A 295 13.70 15.43 0.83
C GLU A 295 13.28 16.43 -0.24
N ARG A 296 12.60 15.98 -1.29
CA ARG A 296 12.09 16.84 -2.36
C ARG A 296 11.05 17.84 -1.85
N ILE A 297 10.18 17.45 -0.92
CA ILE A 297 9.05 18.26 -0.48
C ILE A 297 9.40 19.13 0.73
N ILE A 298 10.08 18.59 1.74
CA ILE A 298 10.35 19.30 2.99
C ILE A 298 11.84 19.59 3.26
N GLY A 299 12.73 19.01 2.47
CA GLY A 299 14.17 19.14 2.66
C GLY A 299 14.63 18.59 4.00
N ALA A 300 15.54 19.30 4.66
CA ALA A 300 16.10 18.93 5.97
C ALA A 300 15.23 19.36 7.17
N LYS A 301 14.01 19.86 6.96
CA LYS A 301 13.12 20.29 8.05
C LYS A 301 12.67 19.08 8.88
N LYS A 302 12.39 19.32 10.17
CA LYS A 302 11.78 18.29 11.04
C LYS A 302 10.40 17.87 10.50
N GLY A 303 10.11 16.57 10.58
CA GLY A 303 8.79 16.04 10.29
C GLY A 303 7.73 16.57 11.27
N THR A 304 6.45 16.49 10.92
CA THR A 304 5.32 16.87 11.78
C THR A 304 5.28 16.06 13.09
N GLY A 305 5.69 14.79 13.06
CA GLY A 305 5.82 13.92 14.25
C GLY A 305 7.08 14.16 15.09
N GLY A 306 7.83 15.24 14.87
CA GLY A 306 9.02 15.60 15.66
C GLY A 306 10.30 14.81 15.35
N THR A 307 10.26 13.86 14.43
CA THR A 307 11.45 13.13 13.96
C THR A 307 12.41 14.03 13.20
N ASN A 308 13.69 13.65 13.14
CA ASN A 308 14.70 14.39 12.34
C ASN A 308 14.49 14.18 10.82
N GLY A 309 13.23 14.05 10.37
CA GLY A 309 12.82 14.00 8.97
C GLY A 309 13.64 13.01 8.13
N ALA A 310 14.23 13.50 7.06
CA ALA A 310 15.01 12.70 6.12
C ALA A 310 16.20 11.95 6.74
N ALA A 311 16.86 12.50 7.74
CA ALA A 311 18.01 11.84 8.37
C ALA A 311 17.61 10.55 9.13
N TYR A 312 16.45 10.56 9.81
CA TYR A 312 15.90 9.36 10.42
C TYR A 312 15.55 8.31 9.35
N LEU A 313 14.89 8.72 8.27
CA LEU A 313 14.50 7.82 7.19
C LEU A 313 15.71 7.22 6.47
N ARG A 314 16.79 7.98 6.27
CA ARG A 314 18.05 7.47 5.69
C ARG A 314 18.64 6.36 6.53
N LYS A 315 18.66 6.49 7.86
CA LYS A 315 19.14 5.44 8.76
C LYS A 315 18.34 4.13 8.61
N MET A 316 17.07 4.23 8.25
CA MET A 316 16.22 3.04 8.03
C MET A 316 16.56 2.29 6.74
N LEU A 317 17.30 2.89 5.80
CA LEU A 317 17.74 2.22 4.57
C LEU A 317 18.76 1.11 4.85
N ASP A 318 19.52 1.24 5.92
CA ASP A 318 20.56 0.24 6.30
C ASP A 318 19.98 -1.02 6.97
N THR A 319 18.66 -1.03 7.22
CA THR A 319 18.00 -2.18 7.85
C THR A 319 17.90 -3.35 6.89
N VAL A 320 18.53 -4.45 7.26
CA VAL A 320 18.45 -5.75 6.57
C VAL A 320 17.47 -6.63 7.32
N LEU A 321 16.54 -7.25 6.62
CA LEU A 321 15.50 -8.11 7.21
C LEU A 321 15.93 -9.58 7.28
N PHE A 322 16.59 -10.06 6.22
CA PHE A 322 16.99 -11.46 6.04
C PHE A 322 18.49 -11.57 5.76
N PRO A 323 19.34 -11.32 6.76
CA PRO A 323 20.78 -11.08 6.53
C PRO A 323 21.49 -12.26 5.85
N GLU A 324 21.17 -13.50 6.23
CA GLU A 324 21.86 -14.67 5.70
C GLU A 324 21.52 -14.92 4.21
N LEU A 325 20.32 -14.53 3.77
CA LEU A 325 19.96 -14.60 2.35
C LEU A 325 20.81 -13.66 1.48
N TRP A 326 21.27 -12.54 2.04
CA TRP A 326 22.18 -11.64 1.34
C TRP A 326 23.63 -12.12 1.39
N THR A 327 24.09 -12.65 2.53
CA THR A 327 25.48 -13.13 2.67
C THR A 327 25.75 -14.38 1.87
N VAL A 328 24.79 -15.30 1.76
CA VAL A 328 24.93 -16.54 1.00
C VAL A 328 25.34 -16.32 -0.46
N ARG A 329 24.90 -15.20 -1.07
CA ARG A 329 25.25 -14.85 -2.46
C ARG A 329 26.74 -14.61 -2.66
N THR A 330 27.45 -14.22 -1.60
CA THR A 330 28.91 -14.04 -1.63
C THR A 330 29.65 -15.36 -1.41
N LEU A 331 28.99 -16.36 -0.82
CA LEU A 331 29.56 -17.66 -0.49
C LEU A 331 29.39 -18.71 -1.58
N LEU A 332 28.52 -18.46 -2.57
CA LEU A 332 28.32 -19.29 -3.76
C LEU A 332 29.44 -19.08 -4.78
#